data_f80a05756f1dd38251be2647a597f57a
#
_entry.id   f80a05756f1dd38251be2647a597f57a
#
_cell.length_a   1.000
_cell.length_b   1.000
_cell.length_c   1.000
_cell.angle_alpha   90.00
_cell.angle_beta   90.00
_cell.angle_gamma   90.00
#
_symmetry.space_group_name_H-M   'P 1'
#
loop_
_entity.id
_entity.type
_entity.pdbx_description
1 polymer ?
#
loop_
_entity_poly.entity_id
_entity_poly.type
_entity_poly.pdbx_seq_one_letter_code
_entity_poly.pdbx_strand_id
1 'polypeptide(L)'
;TAVAVRQIRFDGFASANITCGADVVPAGAVYECESPMRLPETVPATDIHFERLPDAARYRFDPDVPFGLPFRPTPFRAIFELDFTSGRIAIERPIVHRHGSDIFAGEKRMELQVVPRFAVEATPQIAIIPLGAPDAREVRVTVRHAGREAASGAVALELPAGWQATPARAPVEFSREDE
;
A
#
# COMPACT_ATOMS: atom_id res chain seq x y z
N THR A 1 -5.41 -28.43 24.27
CA THR A 1 -6.83 -28.04 24.20
C THR A 1 -7.18 -27.85 22.75
N ALA A 2 -8.31 -28.45 22.32
CA ALA A 2 -8.82 -28.25 20.96
C ALA A 2 -9.50 -26.87 20.88
N VAL A 3 -9.47 -26.27 19.69
CA VAL A 3 -10.05 -24.96 19.39
C VAL A 3 -11.03 -25.11 18.23
N ALA A 4 -12.25 -24.61 18.39
CA ALA A 4 -13.18 -24.56 17.27
C ALA A 4 -13.01 -23.22 16.53
N VAL A 5 -12.76 -23.30 15.21
CA VAL A 5 -12.76 -22.14 14.32
C VAL A 5 -14.20 -21.87 13.93
N ARG A 6 -14.80 -20.85 14.51
CA ARG A 6 -16.19 -20.51 14.25
C ARG A 6 -16.38 -19.78 12.93
N GLN A 7 -15.54 -18.80 12.71
CA GLN A 7 -15.58 -17.98 11.50
C GLN A 7 -14.21 -17.37 11.20
N ILE A 8 -13.88 -17.28 9.93
CA ILE A 8 -12.79 -16.43 9.44
C ILE A 8 -13.43 -15.39 8.53
N ARG A 9 -13.24 -14.12 8.86
CA ARG A 9 -13.72 -12.99 8.08
C ARG A 9 -12.53 -12.21 7.53
N PHE A 10 -12.68 -11.69 6.33
CA PHE A 10 -11.65 -10.89 5.69
C PHE A 10 -12.20 -9.48 5.46
N ASP A 11 -11.60 -8.51 6.13
CA ASP A 11 -11.95 -7.11 5.99
C ASP A 11 -11.08 -6.44 4.90
N GLY A 12 -11.57 -5.34 4.31
CA GLY A 12 -10.89 -4.59 3.27
C GLY A 12 -11.08 -5.10 1.85
N PHE A 13 -11.70 -6.26 1.65
CA PHE A 13 -11.96 -6.84 0.33
C PHE A 13 -13.39 -6.57 -0.16
N ALA A 14 -13.60 -6.55 -1.49
CA ALA A 14 -14.91 -6.30 -2.08
C ALA A 14 -15.92 -7.40 -1.78
N SER A 15 -15.49 -8.65 -1.64
CA SER A 15 -16.33 -9.76 -1.19
C SER A 15 -16.23 -9.89 0.33
N ALA A 16 -17.19 -9.34 1.02
CA ALA A 16 -17.32 -9.51 2.47
C ALA A 16 -17.85 -10.90 2.82
N ASN A 17 -17.46 -11.42 3.99
CA ASN A 17 -18.01 -12.61 4.63
C ASN A 17 -17.75 -13.95 3.92
N ILE A 18 -16.54 -14.18 3.48
CA ILE A 18 -16.12 -15.53 3.12
C ILE A 18 -15.92 -16.31 4.42
N THR A 19 -16.76 -17.30 4.63
CA THR A 19 -16.65 -18.21 5.76
C THR A 19 -15.89 -19.44 5.31
N CYS A 20 -14.70 -19.61 5.81
CA CYS A 20 -14.03 -20.91 5.76
C CYS A 20 -14.69 -21.81 6.79
N GLY A 21 -14.97 -23.06 6.42
CA GLY A 21 -15.69 -24.00 7.30
C GLY A 21 -15.12 -24.03 8.71
N ALA A 22 -16.01 -24.12 9.68
CA ALA A 22 -15.63 -24.14 11.08
C ALA A 22 -15.37 -25.57 11.52
N ASP A 23 -14.10 -25.92 11.62
CA ASP A 23 -13.70 -27.21 12.14
C ASP A 23 -13.01 -27.07 13.50
N VAL A 24 -13.03 -28.15 14.26
CA VAL A 24 -12.29 -28.23 15.50
C VAL A 24 -10.83 -28.57 15.16
N VAL A 25 -9.93 -27.67 15.53
CA VAL A 25 -8.50 -27.84 15.36
C VAL A 25 -7.93 -28.46 16.65
N PRO A 26 -7.42 -29.71 16.59
CA PRO A 26 -6.77 -30.36 17.73
C PRO A 26 -5.48 -29.61 18.12
N ALA A 27 -5.04 -29.83 19.35
CA ALA A 27 -3.76 -29.28 19.81
C ALA A 27 -2.60 -29.80 18.92
N GLY A 28 -1.77 -28.87 18.44
CA GLY A 28 -0.63 -29.18 17.56
C GLY A 28 -0.97 -29.40 16.09
N ALA A 29 -2.26 -29.34 15.71
CA ALA A 29 -2.68 -29.39 14.30
C ALA A 29 -2.69 -28.00 13.67
N VAL A 30 -2.61 -27.96 12.33
CA VAL A 30 -2.72 -26.76 11.51
C VAL A 30 -4.05 -26.85 10.74
N TYR A 31 -4.76 -25.73 10.72
CA TYR A 31 -5.95 -25.54 9.89
C TYR A 31 -5.60 -24.56 8.74
N GLU A 32 -5.81 -25.02 7.52
CA GLU A 32 -5.57 -24.22 6.32
C GLU A 32 -6.90 -23.95 5.60
N CYS A 33 -7.05 -22.74 5.13
CA CYS A 33 -8.22 -22.31 4.39
C CYS A 33 -7.78 -21.39 3.27
N GLU A 34 -8.24 -21.68 2.06
CA GLU A 34 -7.99 -20.86 0.86
C GLU A 34 -9.29 -20.21 0.40
N SER A 35 -9.21 -18.94 0.07
CA SER A 35 -10.34 -18.20 -0.46
C SER A 35 -9.90 -17.15 -1.47
N PRO A 36 -10.47 -17.17 -2.70
CA PRO A 36 -10.20 -16.12 -3.67
C PRO A 36 -10.81 -14.80 -3.20
N MET A 37 -9.99 -13.74 -3.21
CA MET A 37 -10.40 -12.41 -2.80
C MET A 37 -10.40 -11.45 -3.97
N ARG A 38 -11.35 -10.52 -3.98
CA ARG A 38 -11.36 -9.40 -4.92
C ARG A 38 -11.03 -8.12 -4.19
N LEU A 39 -10.12 -7.35 -4.78
CA LEU A 39 -9.82 -6.00 -4.30
C LEU A 39 -10.98 -5.07 -4.65
N PRO A 40 -11.35 -4.13 -3.78
CA PRO A 40 -12.29 -3.06 -4.11
C PRO A 40 -11.70 -2.15 -5.21
N GLU A 41 -12.58 -1.49 -5.97
CA GLU A 41 -12.15 -0.54 -7.00
C GLU A 41 -11.47 0.70 -6.40
N THR A 42 -11.88 1.08 -5.19
CA THR A 42 -11.34 2.24 -4.48
C THR A 42 -10.90 1.83 -3.08
N VAL A 43 -9.62 1.91 -2.82
CA VAL A 43 -9.01 1.66 -1.50
C VAL A 43 -8.02 2.79 -1.21
N PRO A 44 -8.01 3.36 0.01
CA PRO A 44 -7.01 4.33 0.38
C PRO A 44 -5.61 3.75 0.26
N ALA A 45 -4.68 4.51 -0.32
CA ALA A 45 -3.28 4.11 -0.41
C ALA A 45 -2.68 3.93 0.98
N THR A 46 -1.79 2.93 1.11
CA THR A 46 -0.97 2.74 2.31
C THR A 46 0.22 3.69 2.26
N ASP A 47 -0.07 4.97 2.38
CA ASP A 47 0.87 6.07 2.26
C ASP A 47 1.17 6.71 3.62
N ILE A 48 2.03 7.72 3.61
CA ILE A 48 2.29 8.59 4.75
C ILE A 48 0.97 9.26 5.16
N HIS A 49 0.66 9.19 6.45
CA HIS A 49 -0.58 9.73 7.01
C HIS A 49 -0.36 11.03 7.82
N PHE A 50 0.76 11.67 7.59
CA PHE A 50 1.09 12.95 8.23
C PHE A 50 1.75 13.90 7.25
N GLU A 51 1.55 15.19 7.46
CA GLU A 51 2.20 16.24 6.70
C GLU A 51 2.88 17.26 7.62
N ARG A 52 3.99 17.82 7.16
CA ARG A 52 4.63 18.92 7.87
C ARG A 52 3.88 20.22 7.58
N LEU A 53 3.53 20.95 8.64
CA LEU A 53 2.94 22.28 8.47
C LEU A 53 3.99 23.24 7.90
N PRO A 54 3.65 24.11 6.91
CA PRO A 54 4.61 24.95 6.19
C PRO A 54 5.44 25.85 7.10
N ASP A 55 4.84 26.46 8.10
CA ASP A 55 5.45 27.49 8.95
C ASP A 55 5.73 27.03 10.38
N ALA A 56 5.71 25.72 10.63
CA ALA A 56 5.92 25.19 11.96
C ALA A 56 6.80 23.93 11.96
N ALA A 57 7.57 23.74 13.02
CA ALA A 57 8.25 22.47 13.29
C ALA A 57 7.26 21.43 13.84
N ARG A 58 6.09 21.32 13.23
CA ARG A 58 4.99 20.46 13.66
C ARG A 58 4.47 19.64 12.48
N TYR A 59 3.93 18.47 12.81
CA TYR A 59 3.27 17.61 11.86
C TYR A 59 1.78 17.51 12.21
N ARG A 60 0.94 17.47 11.19
CA ARG A 60 -0.47 17.16 11.29
C ARG A 60 -0.64 15.70 10.87
N PHE A 61 -1.25 14.89 11.74
CA PHE A 61 -1.53 13.50 11.50
C PHE A 61 -2.99 13.31 11.13
N ASP A 62 -3.27 12.32 10.30
CA ASP A 62 -4.63 11.92 9.99
C ASP A 62 -5.30 11.35 11.26
N PRO A 63 -6.48 11.84 11.64
CA PRO A 63 -7.12 11.48 12.91
C PRO A 63 -7.62 10.02 12.94
N ASP A 64 -7.80 9.40 11.79
CA ASP A 64 -8.27 8.01 11.62
C ASP A 64 -7.15 6.96 11.71
N VAL A 65 -5.90 7.41 11.85
CA VAL A 65 -4.73 6.53 11.95
C VAL A 65 -4.12 6.62 13.35
N PRO A 66 -3.79 5.48 13.99
CA PRO A 66 -3.11 5.48 15.27
C PRO A 66 -1.80 6.25 15.22
N PHE A 67 -1.58 7.11 16.22
CA PHE A 67 -0.35 7.90 16.33
C PHE A 67 0.88 7.00 16.48
N GLY A 68 1.97 7.39 15.82
CA GLY A 68 3.28 6.72 15.94
C GLY A 68 3.55 5.66 14.89
N LEU A 69 2.61 5.37 14.00
CA LEU A 69 2.85 4.48 12.87
C LEU A 69 3.57 5.25 11.75
N PRO A 70 4.55 4.63 11.05
CA PRO A 70 5.28 5.28 9.95
C PRO A 70 4.43 5.44 8.69
N PHE A 71 3.47 4.53 8.47
CA PHE A 71 2.56 4.51 7.33
C PHE A 71 1.14 4.18 7.80
N ARG A 72 0.16 4.49 6.97
CA ARG A 72 -1.22 4.04 7.16
C ARG A 72 -1.25 2.51 7.19
N PRO A 73 -1.88 1.89 8.21
CA PRO A 73 -2.00 0.44 8.27
C PRO A 73 -2.74 -0.12 7.06
N THR A 74 -2.39 -1.33 6.64
CA THR A 74 -3.14 -2.03 5.61
C THR A 74 -4.61 -2.16 5.99
N PRO A 75 -5.56 -1.88 5.06
CA PRO A 75 -6.97 -2.13 5.30
C PRO A 75 -7.32 -3.62 5.24
N PHE A 76 -6.42 -4.46 4.75
CA PHE A 76 -6.67 -5.88 4.54
C PHE A 76 -6.34 -6.70 5.78
N ARG A 77 -7.37 -7.26 6.42
CA ARG A 77 -7.25 -7.98 7.68
C ARG A 77 -8.03 -9.27 7.67
N ALA A 78 -7.51 -10.27 8.36
CA ALA A 78 -8.22 -11.50 8.69
C ALA A 78 -8.62 -11.46 10.17
N ILE A 79 -9.88 -11.74 10.45
CA ILE A 79 -10.46 -11.82 11.79
C ILE A 79 -10.86 -13.26 12.02
N PHE A 80 -10.26 -13.88 13.03
CA PHE A 80 -10.51 -15.26 13.43
C PHE A 80 -11.36 -15.25 14.68
N GLU A 81 -12.58 -15.79 14.60
CA GLU A 81 -13.41 -16.05 15.76
C GLU A 81 -13.20 -17.48 16.21
N LEU A 82 -12.68 -17.64 17.43
CA LEU A 82 -12.28 -18.91 17.99
C LEU A 82 -13.05 -19.20 19.28
N ASP A 83 -13.63 -20.40 19.35
CA ASP A 83 -14.29 -20.90 20.56
C ASP A 83 -13.36 -21.86 21.31
N PHE A 84 -13.14 -21.58 22.57
CA PHE A 84 -12.42 -22.39 23.52
C PHE A 84 -13.37 -22.91 24.61
N THR A 85 -12.94 -23.89 25.37
CA THR A 85 -13.70 -24.38 26.51
C THR A 85 -13.99 -23.29 27.55
N SER A 86 -13.10 -22.31 27.66
CA SER A 86 -13.17 -21.20 28.62
C SER A 86 -13.85 -19.93 28.08
N GLY A 87 -14.27 -19.93 26.82
CA GLY A 87 -14.89 -18.74 26.20
C GLY A 87 -14.51 -18.53 24.75
N ARG A 88 -14.89 -17.37 24.23
CA ARG A 88 -14.64 -16.93 22.84
C ARG A 88 -13.61 -15.83 22.79
N ILE A 89 -12.77 -15.87 21.77
CA ILE A 89 -11.86 -14.77 21.43
C ILE A 89 -11.95 -14.44 19.94
N ALA A 90 -11.69 -13.17 19.61
CA ALA A 90 -11.46 -12.72 18.26
C ALA A 90 -10.00 -12.30 18.13
N ILE A 91 -9.33 -12.79 17.11
CA ILE A 91 -7.94 -12.43 16.80
C ILE A 91 -7.91 -11.77 15.43
N GLU A 92 -7.42 -10.56 15.38
CA GLU A 92 -7.22 -9.81 14.15
C GLU A 92 -5.76 -9.86 13.72
N ARG A 93 -5.53 -10.07 12.43
CA ARG A 93 -4.20 -10.10 11.83
C ARG A 93 -4.22 -9.38 10.47
N PRO A 94 -3.20 -8.56 10.15
CA PRO A 94 -3.04 -8.02 8.81
C PRO A 94 -2.78 -9.16 7.82
N ILE A 95 -3.27 -8.99 6.59
CA ILE A 95 -2.92 -9.90 5.49
C ILE A 95 -1.49 -9.61 5.09
N VAL A 96 -0.68 -10.67 5.01
CA VAL A 96 0.74 -10.58 4.66
C VAL A 96 1.05 -11.42 3.43
N HIS A 97 1.88 -10.88 2.55
CA HIS A 97 2.55 -11.62 1.51
C HIS A 97 3.84 -12.21 2.06
N ARG A 98 4.00 -13.52 1.93
CA ARG A 98 5.22 -14.24 2.29
C ARG A 98 6.05 -14.50 1.06
N HIS A 99 7.31 -14.13 1.09
CA HIS A 99 8.24 -14.32 -0.02
C HIS A 99 9.64 -14.66 0.48
N GLY A 100 10.46 -15.22 -0.41
CA GLY A 100 11.81 -15.64 -0.07
C GLY A 100 11.78 -16.89 0.84
N SER A 101 12.07 -18.04 0.27
CA SER A 101 12.20 -19.31 0.99
C SER A 101 13.65 -19.79 1.00
N ASP A 102 14.60 -18.89 0.77
CA ASP A 102 16.02 -19.18 0.81
C ASP A 102 16.44 -19.48 2.25
N ILE A 103 17.17 -20.58 2.44
CA ILE A 103 17.67 -21.00 3.75
C ILE A 103 18.60 -19.99 4.41
N PHE A 104 19.21 -19.08 3.64
CA PHE A 104 20.11 -18.03 4.14
C PHE A 104 19.38 -16.72 4.45
N ALA A 105 18.38 -16.35 3.64
CA ALA A 105 17.62 -15.11 3.81
C ALA A 105 16.37 -15.28 4.69
N GLY A 106 15.92 -16.53 4.90
CA GLY A 106 14.72 -16.83 5.63
C GLY A 106 13.43 -16.39 4.93
N GLU A 107 12.31 -16.63 5.59
CA GLU A 107 11.01 -16.14 5.14
C GLU A 107 10.86 -14.64 5.43
N LYS A 108 10.51 -13.87 4.42
CA LYS A 108 10.16 -12.46 4.53
C LYS A 108 8.64 -12.30 4.48
N ARG A 109 8.13 -11.44 5.34
CA ARG A 109 6.70 -11.11 5.41
C ARG A 109 6.53 -9.62 5.21
N MET A 110 5.62 -9.25 4.33
CA MET A 110 5.24 -7.88 4.05
C MET A 110 3.72 -7.77 4.09
N GLU A 111 3.19 -6.79 4.81
CA GLU A 111 1.76 -6.51 4.78
C GLU A 111 1.32 -6.17 3.35
N LEU A 112 0.11 -6.59 2.99
CA LEU A 112 -0.47 -6.25 1.70
C LEU A 112 -0.68 -4.74 1.64
N GLN A 113 0.01 -4.06 0.73
CA GLN A 113 -0.03 -2.61 0.58
C GLN A 113 -0.87 -2.21 -0.62
N VAL A 114 -1.49 -1.05 -0.52
CA VAL A 114 -2.16 -0.37 -1.62
C VAL A 114 -1.24 0.73 -2.13
N VAL A 115 -0.78 0.60 -3.36
CA VAL A 115 0.12 1.56 -4.01
C VAL A 115 -0.59 2.25 -5.16
N PRO A 116 -0.23 3.50 -5.50
CA PRO A 116 -0.74 4.17 -6.69
C PRO A 116 -0.40 3.38 -7.95
N ARG A 117 -1.30 3.42 -8.94
CA ARG A 117 -1.05 2.80 -10.26
C ARG A 117 0.21 3.35 -10.94
N PHE A 118 0.50 4.62 -10.72
CA PHE A 118 1.70 5.29 -11.22
C PHE A 118 2.44 5.93 -10.06
N ALA A 119 3.72 5.60 -9.91
CA ALA A 119 4.64 6.31 -9.05
C ALA A 119 5.43 7.31 -9.89
N VAL A 120 5.51 8.56 -9.42
CA VAL A 120 6.17 9.65 -10.13
C VAL A 120 7.26 10.23 -9.25
N GLU A 121 8.47 10.31 -9.79
CA GLU A 121 9.62 10.89 -9.14
C GLU A 121 10.23 12.00 -10.02
N ALA A 122 10.53 13.16 -9.43
CA ALA A 122 11.20 14.25 -10.10
C ALA A 122 12.58 14.48 -9.50
N THR A 123 13.60 14.62 -10.33
CA THR A 123 14.98 14.88 -9.93
C THR A 123 15.57 16.07 -10.73
N PRO A 124 16.14 17.08 -10.04
CA PRO A 124 16.27 17.23 -8.60
C PRO A 124 14.95 17.60 -7.92
N GLN A 125 14.74 17.14 -6.68
CA GLN A 125 13.57 17.52 -5.88
C GLN A 125 13.61 18.99 -5.42
N ILE A 126 14.81 19.54 -5.29
CA ILE A 126 15.06 20.93 -4.92
C ILE A 126 16.15 21.48 -5.84
N ALA A 127 15.92 22.64 -6.43
CA ALA A 127 16.92 23.36 -7.21
C ALA A 127 17.03 24.80 -6.69
N ILE A 128 18.27 25.27 -6.51
CA ILE A 128 18.56 26.66 -6.19
C ILE A 128 18.93 27.36 -7.49
N ILE A 129 18.21 28.44 -7.79
CA ILE A 129 18.44 29.25 -9.01
C ILE A 129 18.90 30.62 -8.55
N PRO A 130 20.20 30.99 -8.75
CA PRO A 130 20.68 32.31 -8.46
C PRO A 130 19.98 33.38 -9.32
N LEU A 131 19.72 34.53 -8.77
CA LEU A 131 19.22 35.68 -9.53
C LEU A 131 20.19 36.04 -10.67
N GLY A 132 19.66 36.16 -11.88
CA GLY A 132 20.44 36.46 -13.09
C GLY A 132 21.19 35.26 -13.70
N ALA A 133 20.96 34.04 -13.19
CA ALA A 133 21.48 32.83 -13.81
C ALA A 133 20.74 32.49 -15.13
N PRO A 134 21.36 31.68 -16.02
CA PRO A 134 20.70 31.21 -17.25
C PRO A 134 19.40 30.46 -16.90
N ASP A 135 18.40 30.68 -17.72
CA ASP A 135 16.98 30.45 -17.43
C ASP A 135 16.53 28.98 -17.53
N ALA A 136 17.35 28.07 -18.07
CA ALA A 136 16.95 26.70 -18.28
C ALA A 136 17.54 25.73 -17.23
N ARG A 137 16.69 24.84 -16.72
CA ARG A 137 17.06 23.73 -15.85
C ARG A 137 16.47 22.44 -16.37
N GLU A 138 17.25 21.39 -16.32
CA GLU A 138 16.78 20.05 -16.64
C GLU A 138 16.13 19.43 -15.40
N VAL A 139 14.93 18.89 -15.58
CA VAL A 139 14.22 18.09 -14.59
C VAL A 139 13.96 16.73 -15.21
N ARG A 140 14.47 15.68 -14.59
CA ARG A 140 14.18 14.31 -14.97
C ARG A 140 12.96 13.83 -14.21
N VAL A 141 11.96 13.36 -14.93
CA VAL A 141 10.78 12.74 -14.36
C VAL A 141 10.81 11.27 -14.68
N THR A 142 10.78 10.44 -13.64
CA THR A 142 10.66 8.98 -13.75
C THR A 142 9.24 8.61 -13.37
N VAL A 143 8.57 7.87 -14.25
CA VAL A 143 7.24 7.31 -13.97
C VAL A 143 7.37 5.81 -14.00
N ARG A 144 6.88 5.15 -12.93
CA ARG A 144 6.81 3.69 -12.83
C ARG A 144 5.36 3.26 -12.79
N HIS A 145 5.02 2.25 -13.56
CA HIS A 145 3.69 1.67 -13.63
C HIS A 145 3.61 0.40 -12.77
N ALA A 146 2.71 0.39 -11.78
CA ALA A 146 2.50 -0.73 -10.88
C ALA A 146 1.30 -1.62 -11.25
N GLY A 147 0.63 -1.34 -12.37
CA GLY A 147 -0.51 -2.13 -12.82
C GLY A 147 -0.08 -3.25 -13.77
N ARG A 148 -0.81 -4.36 -13.76
CA ARG A 148 -0.54 -5.52 -14.64
C ARG A 148 -0.89 -5.30 -16.10
N GLU A 149 -1.88 -4.45 -16.36
CA GLU A 149 -2.37 -4.16 -17.69
C GLU A 149 -1.59 -3.02 -18.32
N ALA A 150 -1.47 -3.04 -19.63
CA ALA A 150 -0.87 -1.93 -20.37
C ALA A 150 -1.58 -0.60 -20.05
N ALA A 151 -0.82 0.47 -20.01
CA ALA A 151 -1.33 1.79 -19.70
C ALA A 151 -0.62 2.86 -20.51
N SER A 152 -1.33 3.96 -20.75
CA SER A 152 -0.76 5.14 -21.40
C SER A 152 -1.17 6.40 -20.66
N GLY A 153 -0.36 7.43 -20.78
CA GLY A 153 -0.64 8.71 -20.15
C GLY A 153 0.25 9.81 -20.70
N ALA A 154 0.28 10.93 -20.02
CA ALA A 154 1.22 11.99 -20.33
C ALA A 154 1.67 12.69 -19.06
N VAL A 155 2.94 13.00 -19.00
CA VAL A 155 3.58 13.78 -17.95
C VAL A 155 3.54 15.26 -18.33
N ALA A 156 3.13 16.11 -17.39
CA ALA A 156 3.23 17.55 -17.49
C ALA A 156 3.76 18.09 -16.16
N LEU A 157 4.54 19.17 -16.21
CA LEU A 157 5.00 19.86 -15.01
C LEU A 157 4.02 21.00 -14.69
N GLU A 158 3.58 21.07 -13.43
CA GLU A 158 2.91 22.24 -12.91
C GLU A 158 3.97 23.26 -12.49
N LEU A 159 4.01 24.39 -13.20
CA LEU A 159 5.06 25.39 -13.04
C LEU A 159 4.48 26.69 -12.48
N PRO A 160 5.27 27.43 -11.68
CA PRO A 160 4.91 28.79 -11.28
C PRO A 160 4.73 29.73 -12.48
N ALA A 161 4.01 30.83 -12.26
CA ALA A 161 3.82 31.85 -13.30
C ALA A 161 5.15 32.35 -13.86
N GLY A 162 5.24 32.46 -15.18
CA GLY A 162 6.44 32.89 -15.90
C GLY A 162 7.42 31.77 -16.26
N TRP A 163 7.20 30.55 -15.81
CA TRP A 163 7.98 29.38 -16.17
C TRP A 163 7.33 28.58 -17.30
N GLN A 164 8.13 27.93 -18.13
CA GLN A 164 7.67 27.08 -19.22
C GLN A 164 8.47 25.79 -19.25
N ALA A 165 7.81 24.68 -19.57
CA ALA A 165 8.47 23.39 -19.80
C ALA A 165 8.60 23.11 -21.30
N THR A 166 9.72 22.54 -21.69
CA THR A 166 9.95 22.03 -23.04
C THR A 166 10.44 20.59 -22.97
N PRO A 167 9.64 19.58 -23.38
CA PRO A 167 8.29 19.73 -23.91
C PRO A 167 7.28 20.11 -22.81
N ALA A 168 6.21 20.79 -23.14
CA ALA A 168 5.14 21.11 -22.20
C ALA A 168 4.40 19.86 -21.70
N ARG A 169 4.42 18.78 -22.50
CA ARG A 169 3.80 17.51 -22.19
C ARG A 169 4.57 16.38 -22.88
N ALA A 170 4.86 15.30 -22.17
CA ALA A 170 5.55 14.12 -22.69
C ALA A 170 4.63 12.90 -22.59
N PRO A 171 4.31 12.19 -23.70
CA PRO A 171 3.55 10.95 -23.63
C PRO A 171 4.39 9.84 -22.98
N VAL A 172 3.72 8.94 -22.28
CA VAL A 172 4.30 7.74 -21.69
C VAL A 172 3.39 6.54 -21.97
N GLU A 173 4.00 5.42 -22.27
CA GLU A 173 3.32 4.16 -22.56
C GLU A 173 3.99 3.05 -21.76
N PHE A 174 3.19 2.14 -21.22
CA PHE A 174 3.65 1.02 -20.42
C PHE A 174 3.01 -0.25 -20.95
N SER A 175 3.82 -1.27 -21.20
CA SER A 175 3.37 -2.55 -21.72
C SER A 175 3.14 -3.59 -20.62
N ARG A 176 3.74 -3.39 -19.45
CA ARG A 176 3.76 -4.34 -18.35
C ARG A 176 3.92 -3.66 -16.98
N GLU A 177 3.78 -4.46 -15.94
CA GLU A 177 4.07 -4.10 -14.56
C GLU A 177 5.58 -3.78 -14.37
N ASP A 178 5.88 -2.83 -13.51
CA ASP A 178 7.24 -2.37 -13.16
C ASP A 178 8.07 -1.79 -14.33
N GLU A 179 7.42 -1.31 -15.36
CA GLU A 179 8.03 -0.58 -16.46
C GLU A 179 8.16 0.92 -16.17
#